data_801d95ea4269f31ad3d3e5d968dec6cf
#
_entry.id   801d95ea4269f31ad3d3e5d968dec6cf
#
_cell.length_a   1.000
_cell.length_b   1.000
_cell.length_c   1.000
_cell.angle_alpha   90.00
_cell.angle_beta   90.00
_cell.angle_gamma   90.00
#
_symmetry.space_group_name_H-M   'P 1'
#
loop_
_entity.id
_entity.type
_entity.pdbx_description
1 polymer ?
#
loop_
_entity_poly.entity_id
_entity_poly.type
_entity_poly.pdbx_seq_one_letter_code
_entity_poly.pdbx_strand_id
1 'polypeptide(L)'
;MAKKVIGELKLQLPAGKATPAPPVGPALGQRGINIMEFVKAFNAKTANQVGTIIPVIITVYADRSFTFVLKTPPASVLIKKAANKEKGSAVPNKDKVGKITEKQVEDIAKLKMPDLNANDVEAAKQMIKGTARSMGIEVVK
;
A
#
# COMPACT_ATOMS: atom_id res chain seq x y z
N MET A 1 -11.25 17.78 22.91
CA MET A 1 -9.83 18.20 23.04
C MET A 1 -8.94 17.38 22.13
N ALA A 2 -7.96 18.03 21.50
CA ALA A 2 -6.99 17.32 20.70
C ALA A 2 -6.09 16.46 21.58
N LYS A 3 -5.95 15.18 21.26
CA LYS A 3 -5.06 14.26 21.96
C LYS A 3 -3.63 14.49 21.50
N LYS A 4 -2.69 14.36 22.41
CA LYS A 4 -1.29 14.49 22.06
C LYS A 4 -0.82 13.26 21.28
N VAL A 5 -0.29 13.47 20.09
CA VAL A 5 0.28 12.42 19.26
C VAL A 5 1.68 12.10 19.79
N ILE A 6 1.93 10.83 20.11
CA ILE A 6 3.26 10.37 20.53
C ILE A 6 4.04 9.69 19.40
N GLY A 7 3.38 9.32 18.32
CA GLY A 7 4.06 8.75 17.17
C GLY A 7 3.11 8.28 16.10
N GLU A 8 3.69 7.99 14.94
CA GLU A 8 2.99 7.40 13.80
C GLU A 8 3.71 6.14 13.36
N LEU A 9 2.93 5.16 12.90
CA LEU A 9 3.45 3.92 12.35
C LEU A 9 2.86 3.73 10.95
N LYS A 10 3.69 3.27 10.03
CA LYS A 10 3.25 2.92 8.67
C LYS A 10 3.49 1.44 8.45
N LEU A 11 2.44 0.72 8.09
CA LEU A 11 2.50 -0.72 7.86
C LEU A 11 1.82 -1.05 6.53
N GLN A 12 2.23 -2.15 5.92
CA GLN A 12 1.57 -2.71 4.75
C GLN A 12 1.04 -4.10 5.13
N LEU A 13 -0.26 -4.26 5.08
CA LEU A 13 -0.92 -5.48 5.55
C LEU A 13 -1.87 -6.03 4.49
N PRO A 14 -2.00 -7.37 4.40
CA PRO A 14 -3.00 -7.97 3.53
C PRO A 14 -4.41 -7.57 3.98
N ALA A 15 -5.22 -7.12 3.04
CA ALA A 15 -6.60 -6.71 3.33
C ALA A 15 -7.42 -7.87 3.87
N GLY A 16 -8.13 -7.65 4.96
CA GLY A 16 -8.99 -8.64 5.58
C GLY A 16 -8.26 -9.80 6.27
N LYS A 17 -6.93 -9.80 6.24
CA LYS A 17 -6.11 -10.90 6.76
C LYS A 17 -5.02 -10.45 7.74
N ALA A 18 -5.17 -9.29 8.36
CA ALA A 18 -4.23 -8.84 9.39
C ALA A 18 -4.29 -9.79 10.59
N THR A 19 -3.12 -10.10 11.16
CA THR A 19 -2.98 -10.97 12.31
C THR A 19 -2.10 -10.31 13.37
N PRO A 20 -2.18 -10.75 14.64
CA PRO A 20 -1.28 -10.23 15.68
C PRO A 20 0.18 -10.65 15.48
N ALA A 21 0.45 -11.56 14.56
CA ALA A 21 1.81 -12.00 14.25
C ALA A 21 2.62 -10.87 13.59
N PRO A 22 3.98 -10.95 13.58
CA PRO A 22 4.79 -9.95 12.90
C PRO A 22 4.30 -9.69 11.46
N PRO A 23 4.34 -8.43 10.96
CA PRO A 23 4.94 -7.25 11.58
C PRO A 23 4.02 -6.45 12.51
N VAL A 24 2.77 -6.80 12.66
CA VAL A 24 1.77 -6.03 13.41
C VAL A 24 2.06 -6.06 14.92
N GLY A 25 2.24 -7.26 15.47
CA GLY A 25 2.43 -7.45 16.92
C GLY A 25 3.58 -6.62 17.49
N PRO A 26 4.81 -6.81 17.01
CA PRO A 26 5.96 -6.04 17.52
C PRO A 26 5.80 -4.53 17.31
N ALA A 27 5.30 -4.09 16.17
CA ALA A 27 5.16 -2.67 15.86
C ALA A 27 4.18 -1.97 16.80
N LEU A 28 3.03 -2.58 17.06
CA LEU A 28 2.00 -2.02 17.93
C LEU A 28 2.29 -2.26 19.40
N GLY A 29 2.87 -3.40 19.74
CA GLY A 29 3.22 -3.76 21.12
C GLY A 29 4.19 -2.77 21.74
N GLN A 30 5.19 -2.32 21.01
CA GLN A 30 6.15 -1.32 21.46
C GLN A 30 5.48 0.02 21.82
N ARG A 31 4.33 0.30 21.21
CA ARG A 31 3.59 1.54 21.44
C ARG A 31 2.48 1.39 22.47
N GLY A 32 2.29 0.19 23.01
CA GLY A 32 1.27 -0.07 24.04
C GLY A 32 -0.16 -0.06 23.52
N ILE A 33 -0.35 -0.29 22.23
CA ILE A 33 -1.68 -0.30 21.60
C ILE A 33 -2.30 -1.69 21.71
N ASN A 34 -3.63 -1.76 21.81
CA ASN A 34 -4.35 -3.02 21.78
C ASN A 34 -4.31 -3.60 20.35
N ILE A 35 -3.48 -4.60 20.14
CA ILE A 35 -3.24 -5.23 18.84
C ILE A 35 -4.52 -5.85 18.28
N MET A 36 -5.29 -6.55 19.11
CA MET A 36 -6.52 -7.23 18.67
C MET A 36 -7.59 -6.25 18.21
N GLU A 37 -7.71 -5.12 18.89
CA GLU A 37 -8.65 -4.08 18.50
C GLU A 37 -8.30 -3.52 17.12
N PHE A 38 -7.04 -3.23 16.89
CA PHE A 38 -6.55 -2.77 15.59
C PHE A 38 -6.82 -3.80 14.49
N VAL A 39 -6.46 -5.07 14.74
CA VAL A 39 -6.64 -6.16 13.77
C VAL A 39 -8.11 -6.30 13.38
N LYS A 40 -9.01 -6.29 14.35
CA LYS A 40 -10.45 -6.39 14.09
C LYS A 40 -10.96 -5.21 13.26
N ALA A 41 -10.58 -3.99 13.64
CA ALA A 41 -10.99 -2.77 12.94
C ALA A 41 -10.45 -2.74 11.51
N PHE A 42 -9.19 -3.09 11.32
CA PHE A 42 -8.55 -3.14 10.00
C PHE A 42 -9.23 -4.18 9.10
N ASN A 43 -9.42 -5.39 9.60
CA ASN A 43 -10.05 -6.46 8.83
C ASN A 43 -11.49 -6.11 8.45
N ALA A 44 -12.24 -5.49 9.35
CA ALA A 44 -13.61 -5.03 9.07
C ALA A 44 -13.64 -3.99 7.94
N LYS A 45 -12.71 -3.03 7.97
CA LYS A 45 -12.65 -1.97 6.94
C LYS A 45 -12.14 -2.46 5.60
N THR A 46 -11.34 -3.52 5.57
CA THR A 46 -10.71 -4.02 4.34
C THR A 46 -11.32 -5.32 3.84
N ALA A 47 -12.41 -5.79 4.44
CA ALA A 47 -13.05 -7.06 4.09
C ALA A 47 -13.44 -7.15 2.61
N ASN A 48 -13.83 -6.03 2.00
CA ASN A 48 -14.21 -5.97 0.58
C ASN A 48 -13.02 -5.87 -0.38
N GLN A 49 -11.80 -5.78 0.14
CA GLN A 49 -10.58 -5.63 -0.65
C GLN A 49 -9.60 -6.80 -0.46
N VAL A 50 -10.10 -7.94 -0.01
CA VAL A 50 -9.28 -9.14 0.23
C VAL A 50 -8.47 -9.50 -1.02
N GLY A 51 -7.22 -9.87 -0.80
CA GLY A 51 -6.30 -10.21 -1.88
C GLY A 51 -5.38 -9.07 -2.31
N THR A 52 -5.53 -7.86 -1.72
CA THR A 52 -4.66 -6.72 -1.96
C THR A 52 -3.88 -6.39 -0.69
N ILE A 53 -2.70 -5.81 -0.87
CA ILE A 53 -1.93 -5.26 0.26
C ILE A 53 -2.33 -3.80 0.42
N ILE A 54 -2.72 -3.42 1.63
CA ILE A 54 -3.19 -2.06 1.94
C ILE A 54 -2.19 -1.39 2.88
N PRO A 55 -1.61 -0.24 2.51
CA PRO A 55 -0.82 0.55 3.43
C PRO A 55 -1.73 1.20 4.47
N VAL A 56 -1.31 1.18 5.71
CA VAL A 56 -2.05 1.82 6.80
C VAL A 56 -1.10 2.73 7.58
N ILE A 57 -1.60 3.93 7.91
CA ILE A 57 -0.89 4.87 8.77
C ILE A 57 -1.62 4.90 10.10
N ILE A 58 -0.95 4.49 11.16
CA ILE A 58 -1.52 4.42 12.51
C ILE A 58 -0.95 5.57 13.32
N THR A 59 -1.81 6.42 13.84
CA THR A 59 -1.44 7.51 14.73
C THR A 59 -1.70 7.10 16.16
N VAL A 60 -0.68 7.15 17.01
CA VAL A 60 -0.73 6.75 18.41
C VAL A 60 -0.79 8.00 19.30
N TYR A 61 -1.71 7.99 20.25
CA TYR A 61 -1.90 9.10 21.19
C TYR A 61 -1.36 8.77 22.59
N ALA A 62 -1.13 9.79 23.39
CA ALA A 62 -0.55 9.67 24.73
C ALA A 62 -1.39 8.83 25.70
N ASP A 63 -2.70 8.74 25.47
CA ASP A 63 -3.61 7.92 26.27
C ASP A 63 -3.68 6.46 25.82
N ARG A 64 -2.78 6.05 24.95
CA ARG A 64 -2.71 4.70 24.32
C ARG A 64 -3.86 4.42 23.36
N SER A 65 -4.65 5.40 23.02
CA SER A 65 -5.61 5.27 21.93
C SER A 65 -4.89 5.43 20.58
N PHE A 66 -5.55 5.02 19.51
CA PHE A 66 -4.99 5.13 18.18
C PHE A 66 -6.09 5.45 17.17
N THR A 67 -5.68 6.05 16.07
CA THR A 67 -6.49 6.16 14.87
C THR A 67 -5.66 5.65 13.71
N PHE A 68 -6.33 5.21 12.65
CA PHE A 68 -5.61 4.75 11.47
C PHE A 68 -6.32 5.21 10.20
N VAL A 69 -5.52 5.43 9.17
CA VAL A 69 -5.99 5.83 7.85
C VAL A 69 -5.50 4.79 6.85
N LEU A 70 -6.41 4.30 6.02
CA LEU A 70 -6.09 3.38 4.95
C LEU A 70 -5.74 4.17 3.69
N LYS A 71 -4.69 3.76 3.02
CA LYS A 71 -4.27 4.31 1.74
C LYS A 71 -4.64 3.35 0.61
N THR A 72 -4.50 3.79 -0.63
CA THR A 72 -4.67 2.92 -1.77
C THR A 72 -3.54 1.89 -1.83
N PRO A 73 -3.74 0.72 -2.45
CA PRO A 73 -2.66 -0.27 -2.56
C PRO A 73 -1.40 0.33 -3.17
N PRO A 74 -0.19 -0.13 -2.77
CA PRO A 74 1.05 0.39 -3.36
C PRO A 74 1.08 0.20 -4.87
N ALA A 75 1.65 1.16 -5.59
CA ALA A 75 1.76 1.11 -7.05
C ALA A 75 2.45 -0.19 -7.50
N SER A 76 3.48 -0.62 -6.79
CA SER A 76 4.19 -1.87 -7.09
C SER A 76 3.27 -3.10 -7.07
N VAL A 77 2.38 -3.18 -6.08
CA VAL A 77 1.43 -4.29 -5.96
C VAL A 77 0.44 -4.26 -7.13
N LEU A 78 -0.08 -3.09 -7.47
CA LEU A 78 -1.02 -2.92 -8.58
C LEU A 78 -0.36 -3.28 -9.93
N ILE A 79 0.89 -2.88 -10.13
CA ILE A 79 1.64 -3.18 -11.34
C ILE A 79 1.91 -4.68 -11.46
N LYS A 80 2.32 -5.33 -10.38
CA LYS A 80 2.55 -6.78 -10.37
C LYS A 80 1.26 -7.55 -10.70
N LYS A 81 0.15 -7.11 -10.14
CA LYS A 81 -1.16 -7.71 -10.41
C LYS A 81 -1.57 -7.52 -11.87
N ALA A 82 -1.37 -6.33 -12.44
CA ALA A 82 -1.66 -6.05 -13.84
C ALA A 82 -0.78 -6.86 -14.79
N ALA A 83 0.50 -7.05 -14.43
CA ALA A 83 1.44 -7.85 -15.21
C ALA A 83 1.31 -9.35 -14.96
N ASN A 84 0.47 -9.74 -13.99
CA ASN A 84 0.25 -11.13 -13.61
C ASN A 84 1.54 -11.80 -13.09
N LYS A 85 2.33 -11.06 -12.32
CA LYS A 85 3.61 -11.51 -11.75
C LYS A 85 3.60 -11.39 -10.23
N GLU A 86 4.23 -12.33 -9.56
CA GLU A 86 4.35 -12.30 -8.10
C GLU A 86 5.50 -11.42 -7.61
N LYS A 87 6.57 -11.35 -8.37
CA LYS A 87 7.78 -10.59 -8.02
C LYS A 87 8.25 -9.73 -9.18
N GLY A 88 8.82 -8.58 -8.83
CA GLY A 88 9.57 -7.78 -9.77
C GLY A 88 10.96 -8.34 -10.03
N SER A 89 11.70 -7.71 -10.94
CA SER A 89 13.06 -8.12 -11.28
C SER A 89 14.06 -7.71 -10.19
N ALA A 90 15.03 -8.58 -9.91
CA ALA A 90 16.18 -8.24 -9.07
C ALA A 90 17.16 -7.31 -9.80
N VAL A 91 17.19 -7.36 -11.14
CA VAL A 91 18.04 -6.51 -11.98
C VAL A 91 17.16 -5.85 -13.06
N PRO A 92 16.34 -4.83 -12.68
CA PRO A 92 15.29 -4.32 -13.56
C PRO A 92 15.78 -3.62 -14.83
N ASN A 93 17.00 -3.14 -14.84
CA ASN A 93 17.58 -2.49 -16.02
C ASN A 93 18.09 -3.49 -17.07
N LYS A 94 18.30 -4.74 -16.68
CA LYS A 94 18.78 -5.81 -17.57
C LYS A 94 17.72 -6.88 -17.81
N ASP A 95 17.05 -7.32 -16.76
CA ASP A 95 16.08 -8.40 -16.81
C ASP A 95 14.66 -7.84 -16.70
N LYS A 96 13.92 -7.92 -17.78
CA LYS A 96 12.49 -7.55 -17.80
C LYS A 96 11.65 -8.79 -17.54
N VAL A 97 10.79 -8.74 -16.52
CA VAL A 97 10.01 -9.91 -16.08
C VAL A 97 8.58 -9.89 -16.55
N GLY A 98 8.09 -8.76 -17.04
CA GLY A 98 6.71 -8.66 -17.49
C GLY A 98 6.44 -7.41 -18.31
N LYS A 99 5.20 -7.30 -18.77
CA LYS A 99 4.75 -6.16 -19.57
C LYS A 99 3.34 -5.75 -19.12
N ILE A 100 3.07 -4.46 -19.18
CA ILE A 100 1.73 -3.91 -18.98
C ILE A 100 1.41 -2.93 -20.11
N THR A 101 0.13 -2.72 -20.39
CA THR A 101 -0.30 -1.78 -21.42
C THR A 101 -0.45 -0.38 -20.83
N GLU A 102 -0.45 0.64 -21.72
CA GLU A 102 -0.72 2.01 -21.27
C GLU A 102 -2.11 2.16 -20.66
N LYS A 103 -3.09 1.40 -21.13
CA LYS A 103 -4.42 1.39 -20.55
C LYS A 103 -4.39 0.90 -19.10
N GLN A 104 -3.63 -0.16 -18.82
CA GLN A 104 -3.43 -0.65 -17.44
C GLN A 104 -2.73 0.39 -16.57
N VAL A 105 -1.74 1.09 -17.12
CA VAL A 105 -1.08 2.19 -16.41
C VAL A 105 -2.07 3.30 -16.08
N GLU A 106 -2.92 3.66 -17.02
CA GLU A 106 -3.96 4.68 -16.82
C GLU A 106 -4.95 4.26 -15.72
N ASP A 107 -5.40 3.02 -15.74
CA ASP A 107 -6.32 2.48 -14.73
C ASP A 107 -5.68 2.51 -13.34
N ILE A 108 -4.41 2.11 -13.22
CA ILE A 108 -3.65 2.16 -11.97
C ILE A 108 -3.49 3.62 -11.50
N ALA A 109 -3.17 4.52 -12.42
CA ALA A 109 -3.02 5.94 -12.12
C ALA A 109 -4.32 6.54 -11.57
N LYS A 110 -5.45 6.23 -12.18
CA LYS A 110 -6.77 6.70 -11.72
C LYS A 110 -7.10 6.17 -10.32
N LEU A 111 -6.82 4.90 -10.08
CA LEU A 111 -7.06 4.28 -8.78
C LEU A 111 -6.19 4.91 -7.69
N LYS A 112 -4.96 5.29 -8.04
CA LYS A 112 -3.96 5.82 -7.11
C LYS A 112 -4.02 7.34 -6.95
N MET A 113 -4.75 8.05 -7.82
CA MET A 113 -4.80 9.52 -7.81
C MET A 113 -5.02 10.16 -6.44
N PRO A 114 -5.91 9.64 -5.55
CA PRO A 114 -6.10 10.25 -4.24
C PRO A 114 -4.84 10.30 -3.38
N ASP A 115 -3.88 9.41 -3.60
CA ASP A 115 -2.65 9.33 -2.82
C ASP A 115 -1.43 9.91 -3.54
N LEU A 116 -1.59 10.30 -4.81
CA LEU A 116 -0.47 10.80 -5.61
C LEU A 116 -0.38 12.32 -5.56
N ASN A 117 0.86 12.82 -5.63
CA ASN A 117 1.15 14.25 -5.77
C ASN A 117 1.18 14.65 -7.25
N ALA A 118 0.19 14.20 -8.00
CA ALA A 118 0.06 14.49 -9.42
C ALA A 118 -1.13 15.41 -9.65
N ASN A 119 -0.97 16.37 -10.55
CA ASN A 119 -2.03 17.34 -10.86
C ASN A 119 -3.06 16.78 -11.83
N ASP A 120 -2.66 15.83 -12.66
CA ASP A 120 -3.55 15.22 -13.67
C ASP A 120 -3.18 13.74 -13.89
N VAL A 121 -3.99 13.06 -14.69
CA VAL A 121 -3.81 11.62 -14.98
C VAL A 121 -2.50 11.37 -15.75
N GLU A 122 -2.10 12.28 -16.65
CA GLU A 122 -0.86 12.11 -17.41
C GLU A 122 0.36 12.13 -16.49
N ALA A 123 0.40 13.05 -15.53
CA ALA A 123 1.48 13.10 -14.53
C ALA A 123 1.48 11.82 -13.67
N ALA A 124 0.31 11.36 -13.27
CA ALA A 124 0.17 10.11 -12.51
C ALA A 124 0.65 8.91 -13.32
N LYS A 125 0.35 8.85 -14.61
CA LYS A 125 0.83 7.79 -15.51
C LYS A 125 2.36 7.75 -15.56
N GLN A 126 3.02 8.90 -15.60
CA GLN A 126 4.48 8.97 -15.60
C GLN A 126 5.06 8.39 -14.30
N MET A 127 4.45 8.68 -13.17
CA MET A 127 4.86 8.10 -11.87
C MET A 127 4.74 6.57 -11.88
N ILE A 128 3.62 6.05 -12.39
CA ILE A 128 3.39 4.60 -12.49
C ILE A 128 4.37 3.95 -13.45
N LYS A 129 4.63 4.57 -14.60
CA LYS A 129 5.63 4.08 -15.58
C LYS A 129 7.03 4.00 -14.96
N GLY A 130 7.42 5.01 -14.17
CA GLY A 130 8.69 5.00 -13.45
C GLY A 130 8.80 3.85 -12.47
N THR A 131 7.74 3.59 -11.71
CA THR A 131 7.68 2.48 -10.77
C THR A 131 7.77 1.14 -11.50
N ALA A 132 7.03 0.97 -12.60
CA ALA A 132 7.07 -0.24 -13.42
C ALA A 132 8.48 -0.49 -13.97
N ARG A 133 9.13 0.55 -14.45
CA ARG A 133 10.51 0.49 -14.94
C ARG A 133 11.47 0.00 -13.85
N SER A 134 11.31 0.51 -12.62
CA SER A 134 12.13 0.10 -11.49
C SER A 134 11.89 -1.35 -11.07
N MET A 135 10.78 -1.94 -11.47
CA MET A 135 10.42 -3.33 -11.18
C MET A 135 10.80 -4.29 -12.31
N GLY A 136 11.33 -3.79 -13.41
CA GLY A 136 11.62 -4.61 -14.58
C GLY A 136 10.39 -4.98 -15.40
N ILE A 137 9.36 -4.14 -15.36
CA ILE A 137 8.12 -4.31 -16.12
C ILE A 137 8.06 -3.23 -17.20
N GLU A 138 7.91 -3.65 -18.45
CA GLU A 138 7.82 -2.72 -19.58
C GLU A 138 6.39 -2.24 -19.78
N VAL A 139 6.25 -0.99 -20.17
CA VAL A 139 4.96 -0.42 -20.57
C VAL A 139 4.89 -0.43 -22.10
N VAL A 140 3.89 -1.10 -22.64
CA VAL A 140 3.67 -1.22 -24.09
C VAL A 140 2.33 -0.57 -24.46
N LYS A 141 2.19 -0.17 -25.71
CA LYS A 141 0.96 0.43 -26.21
C LYS A 141 -0.19 -0.58 -26.33
#